data_ea60a823c27f8e902314e0f7549f120a
#
_entry.id   ea60a823c27f8e902314e0f7549f120a
#
_cell.length_a   1.000
_cell.length_b   1.000
_cell.length_c   1.000
_cell.angle_alpha   90.00
_cell.angle_beta   90.00
_cell.angle_gamma   90.00
#
_symmetry.space_group_name_H-M   'P 1'
#
loop_
_entity.id
_entity.type
_entity.pdbx_description
1 polymer ?
#
loop_
_entity_poly.entity_id
_entity_poly.type
_entity_poly.pdbx_seq_one_letter_code
_entity_poly.pdbx_strand_id
1 'polypeptide(L)'
;MQVSSRQFEDLMRHTSAGRKRRHGLRKSLFGSSGAASDVGEVHGILRLEDLSSAEYVGVLGVGTARNCTKNESFTDEVCASPAAELRVVFDTGSSDLWVASDLCTLGPCAFPKRHRFNRSHSRTFHQAARPERFETEYGSGRLSGVLGFDDIFVGPFRVKSQSLGLISEESGDAFAAFPIDGIVGLAFSALSVKTSIVPLLDHLVQERAMPKPEFAFYLHKDPSKGGAVIWGGGAERLGLHNGEMMWFPIPEERYWSLSLQGFRLGGQEDVLDLLLPQKPKRGDGPVFFGQDRPKSAVLLVDSGTTFFTAPRRLFNKISEKVWPMNCDKIHTLPEFVFTVGTNLSNYSAVQEIRVPPSVYMIRNAFTGDCMPGIMNMEYGSHDRPFMILGEIFLRHYFSVFQKGAPGDSWLGLALAREGAEAEKKLLLAQQMTDSLSRT
;
A
#
# COMPACT_ATOMS: atom_id res chain seq x y z
N MET A 1 1.69 -1.96 -8.55
CA MET A 1 1.89 -3.33 -9.06
C MET A 1 0.71 -4.19 -8.65
N GLN A 2 0.25 -5.11 -9.48
CA GLN A 2 -1.07 -5.70 -9.34
C GLN A 2 -1.00 -7.16 -8.91
N VAL A 3 -1.87 -7.57 -7.99
CA VAL A 3 -1.99 -8.96 -7.50
C VAL A 3 -2.45 -9.89 -8.62
N SER A 4 -1.89 -11.11 -8.71
CA SER A 4 -2.29 -12.07 -9.73
C SER A 4 -3.69 -12.64 -9.49
N SER A 5 -4.39 -12.94 -10.58
CA SER A 5 -5.71 -13.58 -10.55
C SER A 5 -5.72 -14.91 -9.79
N ARG A 6 -4.63 -15.69 -9.82
CA ARG A 6 -4.52 -16.96 -9.09
C ARG A 6 -4.43 -16.80 -7.58
N GLN A 7 -3.62 -15.86 -7.09
CA GLN A 7 -3.53 -15.57 -5.64
C GLN A 7 -4.87 -15.10 -5.08
N PHE A 8 -5.65 -14.41 -5.88
CA PHE A 8 -6.99 -13.95 -5.48
C PHE A 8 -8.03 -15.08 -5.50
N GLU A 9 -8.00 -16.01 -6.46
CA GLU A 9 -8.93 -17.14 -6.54
C GLU A 9 -8.76 -18.18 -5.41
N ASP A 10 -7.52 -18.52 -5.03
CA ASP A 10 -7.26 -19.39 -3.88
C ASP A 10 -7.69 -18.77 -2.57
N LEU A 11 -7.63 -17.47 -2.51
CA LEU A 11 -7.99 -16.62 -1.40
C LEU A 11 -9.46 -16.77 -0.98
N MET A 12 -10.34 -16.90 -1.98
CA MET A 12 -11.79 -16.85 -1.79
C MET A 12 -12.40 -18.21 -1.43
N ARG A 13 -11.65 -19.31 -1.59
CA ARG A 13 -12.13 -20.67 -1.32
C ARG A 13 -12.11 -21.07 0.17
N HIS A 14 -11.36 -20.36 1.02
CA HIS A 14 -11.12 -20.77 2.42
C HIS A 14 -11.91 -20.04 3.52
N THR A 15 -12.85 -19.15 3.19
CA THR A 15 -13.52 -18.28 4.18
C THR A 15 -14.90 -18.73 4.68
N SER A 16 -15.26 -20.04 4.62
CA SER A 16 -16.59 -20.51 5.05
C SER A 16 -16.65 -21.17 6.46
N ALA A 17 -15.78 -20.79 7.40
CA ALA A 17 -15.87 -21.27 8.79
C ALA A 17 -16.13 -20.15 9.78
N GLY A 18 -17.38 -20.02 10.22
CA GLY A 18 -17.81 -19.01 11.17
C GLY A 18 -17.27 -19.19 12.60
N ARG A 19 -16.76 -18.13 13.20
CA ARG A 19 -16.57 -18.00 14.65
C ARG A 19 -17.34 -16.82 15.21
N LYS A 20 -18.31 -17.08 16.08
CA LYS A 20 -18.96 -16.07 16.90
C LYS A 20 -17.98 -15.51 17.93
N ARG A 21 -17.73 -14.20 17.93
CA ARG A 21 -17.01 -13.48 19.00
C ARG A 21 -17.90 -12.44 19.66
N ARG A 22 -17.82 -12.36 20.99
CA ARG A 22 -18.48 -11.35 21.83
C ARG A 22 -17.73 -10.04 21.73
N HIS A 23 -18.46 -8.95 21.44
CA HIS A 23 -17.93 -7.59 21.44
C HIS A 23 -18.17 -6.91 22.79
N GLY A 24 -17.09 -6.39 23.40
CA GLY A 24 -17.16 -5.42 24.46
C GLY A 24 -17.00 -4.00 23.92
N LEU A 25 -17.92 -3.11 24.22
CA LEU A 25 -17.80 -1.68 23.88
C LEU A 25 -16.58 -1.08 24.61
N ARG A 26 -15.63 -0.57 23.87
CA ARG A 26 -14.60 0.33 24.41
C ARG A 26 -15.07 1.77 24.27
N LYS A 27 -15.32 2.42 25.41
CA LYS A 27 -15.47 3.87 25.50
C LYS A 27 -14.12 4.54 25.26
N SER A 28 -14.09 5.48 24.34
CA SER A 28 -12.99 6.42 24.12
C SER A 28 -12.70 7.21 25.41
N LEU A 29 -11.51 7.01 25.96
CA LEU A 29 -10.94 7.87 27.01
C LEU A 29 -9.81 8.69 26.38
N PHE A 30 -10.15 9.82 25.77
CA PHE A 30 -9.18 10.88 25.52
C PHE A 30 -9.68 12.16 26.20
N GLY A 31 -9.07 12.42 27.35
CA GLY A 31 -9.17 13.69 28.05
C GLY A 31 -8.25 14.71 27.40
N SER A 32 -8.78 15.89 27.14
CA SER A 32 -8.06 17.07 26.71
C SER A 32 -7.19 17.63 27.83
N SER A 33 -5.88 17.81 27.60
CA SER A 33 -5.08 18.79 28.37
C SER A 33 -3.82 19.18 27.60
N GLY A 34 -3.65 20.48 27.36
CA GLY A 34 -2.37 21.20 27.34
C GLY A 34 -1.61 21.24 26.00
N ALA A 35 -1.63 22.40 25.36
CA ALA A 35 -0.71 22.75 24.29
C ALA A 35 0.74 22.75 24.80
N ALA A 36 1.54 21.77 24.40
CA ALA A 36 3.00 21.78 24.44
C ALA A 36 3.50 20.91 23.31
N SER A 37 4.36 21.46 22.44
CA SER A 37 5.18 20.89 21.35
C SER A 37 4.98 19.39 21.04
N ASP A 38 3.95 19.08 20.25
CA ASP A 38 3.43 17.72 20.06
C ASP A 38 4.08 16.97 18.87
N VAL A 39 5.25 17.41 18.44
CA VAL A 39 6.04 16.77 17.36
C VAL A 39 6.82 15.54 17.86
N GLY A 40 6.80 15.29 19.18
CA GLY A 40 7.62 14.26 19.85
C GLY A 40 7.21 12.80 19.65
N GLU A 41 6.18 12.48 18.85
CA GLU A 41 5.72 11.08 18.69
C GLU A 41 5.90 10.51 17.27
N VAL A 42 6.50 11.24 16.32
CA VAL A 42 6.84 10.70 15.01
C VAL A 42 8.20 10.02 15.11
N HIS A 43 8.25 8.75 14.79
CA HIS A 43 9.42 7.91 15.00
C HIS A 43 10.27 7.69 13.75
N GLY A 44 9.69 7.81 12.55
CA GLY A 44 10.45 7.67 11.32
C GLY A 44 9.74 8.28 10.12
N ILE A 45 10.49 9.01 9.29
CA ILE A 45 10.02 9.52 8.00
C ILE A 45 10.96 9.02 6.92
N LEU A 46 10.41 8.33 5.93
CA LEU A 46 11.12 7.89 4.75
C LEU A 46 10.58 8.67 3.55
N ARG A 47 11.45 9.44 2.90
CA ARG A 47 11.09 10.21 1.71
C ARG A 47 10.85 9.30 0.53
N LEU A 48 9.84 9.65 -0.26
CA LEU A 48 9.52 9.00 -1.51
C LEU A 48 9.80 9.93 -2.68
N GLU A 49 10.39 9.38 -3.74
CA GLU A 49 10.59 10.04 -5.02
C GLU A 49 9.59 9.48 -6.04
N ASP A 50 9.07 10.33 -6.91
CA ASP A 50 8.21 9.92 -8.00
C ASP A 50 9.04 9.45 -9.19
N LEU A 51 8.79 8.26 -9.69
CA LEU A 51 9.35 7.73 -10.92
C LEU A 51 8.38 7.95 -12.09
N SER A 52 8.57 9.05 -12.79
CA SER A 52 7.85 9.35 -14.04
C SER A 52 6.32 9.43 -13.89
N SER A 53 5.83 9.92 -12.76
CA SER A 53 4.40 10.05 -12.41
C SER A 53 3.62 8.72 -12.38
N ALA A 54 4.33 7.62 -12.19
CA ALA A 54 3.75 6.29 -12.25
C ALA A 54 4.00 5.42 -11.02
N GLU A 55 5.05 5.69 -10.24
CA GLU A 55 5.42 4.90 -9.07
C GLU A 55 6.19 5.76 -8.07
N TYR A 56 5.94 5.60 -6.78
CA TYR A 56 6.70 6.21 -5.70
C TYR A 56 7.70 5.24 -5.11
N VAL A 57 8.95 5.62 -5.08
CA VAL A 57 10.03 4.80 -4.51
C VAL A 57 10.70 5.48 -3.33
N GLY A 58 11.08 4.68 -2.37
CA GLY A 58 11.94 5.09 -1.26
C GLY A 58 13.19 4.20 -1.17
N VAL A 59 14.13 4.60 -0.33
CA VAL A 59 15.39 3.87 -0.14
C VAL A 59 15.23 2.83 0.95
N LEU A 60 15.57 1.58 0.63
CA LEU A 60 15.66 0.46 1.56
C LEU A 60 17.13 0.04 1.69
N GLY A 61 17.65 -0.01 2.92
CA GLY A 61 18.94 -0.61 3.19
C GLY A 61 18.83 -2.13 3.35
N VAL A 62 19.67 -2.89 2.66
CA VAL A 62 19.69 -4.36 2.70
C VAL A 62 21.06 -4.86 3.09
N GLY A 63 21.10 -5.77 4.05
CA GLY A 63 22.32 -6.38 4.56
C GLY A 63 23.17 -5.43 5.39
N THR A 64 24.20 -5.95 6.05
CA THR A 64 25.15 -5.14 6.81
C THR A 64 26.52 -5.16 6.11
N ALA A 65 27.08 -3.98 5.82
CA ALA A 65 28.34 -3.84 5.11
C ALA A 65 29.51 -4.53 5.85
N ARG A 66 30.43 -5.13 5.07
CA ARG A 66 31.63 -5.83 5.59
C ARG A 66 32.73 -4.86 6.03
N ASN A 67 32.79 -3.67 5.44
CA ASN A 67 33.91 -2.71 5.61
C ASN A 67 33.66 -1.73 6.77
N CYS A 68 33.11 -2.20 7.86
CA CYS A 68 33.08 -1.40 9.06
C CYS A 68 34.46 -1.42 9.72
N THR A 69 35.21 -0.31 9.63
CA THR A 69 36.43 -0.14 10.39
C THR A 69 36.08 0.00 11.86
N LYS A 70 36.44 -1.01 12.66
CA LYS A 70 36.30 -0.94 14.13
C LYS A 70 37.18 0.21 14.63
N ASN A 71 36.57 1.30 15.05
CA ASN A 71 37.24 2.21 15.99
C ASN A 71 37.16 1.54 17.36
N GLU A 72 38.26 1.39 18.07
CA GLU A 72 38.41 0.61 19.32
C GLU A 72 37.52 1.02 20.49
N SER A 73 36.68 2.06 20.34
CA SER A 73 35.78 2.58 21.37
C SER A 73 34.29 2.36 21.12
N PHE A 74 33.87 1.66 20.08
CA PHE A 74 32.43 1.47 19.79
C PHE A 74 32.05 -0.01 19.78
N THR A 75 30.92 -0.31 20.42
CA THR A 75 30.28 -1.62 20.41
C THR A 75 29.81 -1.99 18.99
N ASP A 76 29.63 -3.27 18.68
CA ASP A 76 29.25 -3.80 17.35
C ASP A 76 27.98 -3.18 16.75
N GLU A 77 27.15 -2.50 17.55
CA GLU A 77 25.92 -1.83 17.11
C GLU A 77 26.16 -0.53 16.32
N VAL A 78 27.26 0.17 16.54
CA VAL A 78 27.55 1.48 15.90
C VAL A 78 28.03 1.32 14.45
N CYS A 79 28.42 0.14 14.05
CA CYS A 79 28.91 -0.16 12.71
C CYS A 79 27.88 -0.75 11.73
N ALA A 80 26.60 -0.50 11.92
CA ALA A 80 25.55 -1.06 11.09
C ALA A 80 25.12 -0.11 9.97
N SER A 81 25.95 0.06 8.94
CA SER A 81 25.50 0.62 7.66
C SER A 81 25.00 -0.49 6.72
N PRO A 82 24.02 -0.21 5.85
CA PRO A 82 23.55 -1.19 4.89
C PRO A 82 24.65 -1.60 3.90
N ALA A 83 24.62 -2.86 3.46
CA ALA A 83 25.52 -3.37 2.40
C ALA A 83 25.10 -2.85 1.02
N ALA A 84 23.82 -2.59 0.84
CA ALA A 84 23.26 -1.97 -0.36
C ALA A 84 22.07 -1.06 0.01
N GLU A 85 21.93 0.03 -0.72
CA GLU A 85 20.75 0.88 -0.74
C GLU A 85 20.00 0.67 -2.06
N LEU A 86 18.74 0.29 -1.98
CA LEU A 86 17.90 -0.08 -3.11
C LEU A 86 16.67 0.80 -3.18
N ARG A 87 16.24 1.16 -4.40
CA ARG A 87 15.02 1.91 -4.64
C ARG A 87 13.85 0.95 -4.73
N VAL A 88 12.97 1.00 -3.76
CA VAL A 88 11.85 0.07 -3.65
C VAL A 88 10.51 0.79 -3.61
N VAL A 89 9.48 0.12 -4.11
CA VAL A 89 8.09 0.54 -3.93
C VAL A 89 7.60 0.04 -2.56
N PHE A 90 6.93 0.90 -1.81
CA PHE A 90 6.21 0.53 -0.59
C PHE A 90 4.76 0.25 -0.96
N ASP A 91 4.39 -1.03 -1.00
CA ASP A 91 3.20 -1.53 -1.67
C ASP A 91 2.16 -2.06 -0.67
N THR A 92 1.05 -1.33 -0.49
CA THR A 92 -0.05 -1.77 0.37
C THR A 92 -0.94 -2.85 -0.27
N GLY A 93 -0.71 -3.18 -1.53
CA GLY A 93 -1.40 -4.24 -2.28
C GLY A 93 -0.71 -5.61 -2.23
N SER A 94 0.51 -5.71 -1.67
CA SER A 94 1.23 -6.98 -1.49
C SER A 94 1.88 -7.08 -0.10
N SER A 95 2.40 -8.27 0.27
CA SER A 95 2.90 -8.53 1.64
C SER A 95 4.38 -8.86 1.71
N ASP A 96 4.96 -9.36 0.63
CA ASP A 96 6.32 -9.90 0.68
C ASP A 96 7.35 -8.82 0.34
N LEU A 97 8.50 -8.88 1.01
CA LEU A 97 9.69 -8.13 0.63
C LEU A 97 10.49 -8.92 -0.41
N TRP A 98 10.84 -8.28 -1.52
CA TRP A 98 11.76 -8.84 -2.48
C TRP A 98 12.65 -7.77 -3.12
N VAL A 99 13.82 -8.18 -3.58
CA VAL A 99 14.80 -7.32 -4.27
C VAL A 99 15.45 -8.03 -5.45
N ALA A 100 15.81 -7.28 -6.48
CA ALA A 100 16.71 -7.76 -7.53
C ALA A 100 18.05 -8.12 -6.91
N SER A 101 18.62 -9.27 -7.28
CA SER A 101 19.85 -9.77 -6.66
C SER A 101 20.95 -10.09 -7.66
N ASP A 102 22.12 -10.41 -7.14
CA ASP A 102 23.27 -10.89 -7.92
C ASP A 102 22.98 -12.20 -8.69
N LEU A 103 21.88 -12.88 -8.38
CA LEU A 103 21.41 -14.04 -9.14
C LEU A 103 20.77 -13.66 -10.48
N CYS A 104 20.32 -12.42 -10.65
CA CYS A 104 19.70 -11.94 -11.88
C CYS A 104 20.76 -11.57 -12.92
N THR A 105 20.84 -12.36 -13.97
CA THR A 105 21.79 -12.18 -15.07
C THR A 105 21.13 -11.79 -16.40
N LEU A 106 19.83 -11.97 -16.52
CA LEU A 106 19.05 -11.72 -17.73
C LEU A 106 17.70 -11.07 -17.39
N GLY A 107 17.10 -10.38 -18.36
CA GLY A 107 15.78 -9.75 -18.21
C GLY A 107 15.82 -8.40 -17.51
N PRO A 108 14.65 -7.85 -17.12
CA PRO A 108 14.51 -6.49 -16.54
C PRO A 108 15.40 -6.24 -15.33
N CYS A 109 15.51 -7.17 -14.39
CA CYS A 109 16.35 -7.02 -13.19
C CYS A 109 17.85 -6.94 -13.49
N ALA A 110 18.29 -7.32 -14.69
CA ALA A 110 19.68 -7.20 -15.13
C ALA A 110 19.98 -5.90 -15.88
N PHE A 111 19.00 -5.03 -16.13
CA PHE A 111 19.19 -3.79 -16.88
C PHE A 111 20.15 -2.83 -16.16
N PRO A 112 20.97 -2.03 -16.91
CA PRO A 112 22.01 -1.18 -16.32
C PRO A 112 21.51 -0.12 -15.32
N LYS A 113 20.24 0.26 -15.38
CA LYS A 113 19.61 1.24 -14.47
C LYS A 113 19.11 0.63 -13.16
N ARG A 114 19.16 -0.71 -13.02
CA ARG A 114 18.72 -1.46 -11.84
C ARG A 114 19.89 -1.70 -10.90
N HIS A 115 19.70 -1.38 -9.63
CA HIS A 115 20.61 -1.85 -8.59
C HIS A 115 20.22 -3.25 -8.17
N ARG A 116 21.21 -4.04 -7.80
CA ARG A 116 21.00 -5.43 -7.37
C ARG A 116 21.73 -5.66 -6.06
N PHE A 117 21.06 -6.30 -5.13
CA PHE A 117 21.68 -6.72 -3.90
C PHE A 117 22.70 -7.82 -4.17
N ASN A 118 23.97 -7.58 -3.79
CA ASN A 118 25.01 -8.59 -3.84
C ASN A 118 25.17 -9.21 -2.45
N ARG A 119 24.75 -10.47 -2.32
CA ARG A 119 24.78 -11.24 -1.07
C ARG A 119 26.19 -11.33 -0.46
N SER A 120 27.25 -11.37 -1.30
CA SER A 120 28.62 -11.45 -0.82
C SER A 120 29.11 -10.18 -0.12
N HIS A 121 28.43 -9.04 -0.29
CA HIS A 121 28.77 -7.78 0.36
C HIS A 121 28.17 -7.65 1.77
N SER A 122 27.18 -8.47 2.10
CA SER A 122 26.59 -8.49 3.44
C SER A 122 27.30 -9.48 4.37
N ARG A 123 27.53 -9.06 5.61
CA ARG A 123 28.04 -9.94 6.68
C ARG A 123 26.93 -10.66 7.44
N THR A 124 25.67 -10.19 7.32
CA THR A 124 24.49 -10.74 8.01
C THR A 124 23.64 -11.61 7.09
N PHE A 125 23.96 -11.67 5.80
CA PHE A 125 23.23 -12.53 4.87
C PHE A 125 23.38 -14.01 5.24
N HIS A 126 22.24 -14.70 5.27
CA HIS A 126 22.21 -16.16 5.35
C HIS A 126 21.05 -16.72 4.52
N GLN A 127 21.18 -17.97 4.16
CA GLN A 127 20.19 -18.70 3.40
C GLN A 127 19.81 -19.97 4.16
N ALA A 128 18.58 -20.42 4.02
CA ALA A 128 18.16 -21.71 4.57
C ALA A 128 19.06 -22.84 4.01
N ALA A 129 19.33 -23.88 4.83
CA ALA A 129 20.15 -25.02 4.43
C ALA A 129 19.62 -25.72 3.15
N ARG A 130 18.30 -25.64 2.94
CA ARG A 130 17.66 -26.01 1.67
C ARG A 130 17.07 -24.74 1.06
N PRO A 131 17.59 -24.33 -0.12
CA PRO A 131 17.06 -23.15 -0.81
C PRO A 131 15.56 -23.31 -1.09
N GLU A 132 14.76 -22.35 -0.61
CA GLU A 132 13.33 -22.30 -0.91
C GLU A 132 13.12 -21.41 -2.13
N ARG A 133 12.30 -21.88 -3.08
CA ARG A 133 11.88 -21.07 -4.22
C ARG A 133 10.97 -19.94 -3.75
N PHE A 134 11.21 -18.76 -4.28
CA PHE A 134 10.35 -17.60 -4.17
C PHE A 134 9.76 -17.32 -5.55
N GLU A 135 8.44 -17.37 -5.67
CA GLU A 135 7.73 -17.11 -6.93
C GLU A 135 6.49 -16.28 -6.61
N THR A 136 6.32 -15.19 -7.34
CA THR A 136 5.12 -14.34 -7.23
C THR A 136 4.75 -13.78 -8.59
N GLU A 137 3.48 -13.45 -8.74
CA GLU A 137 2.92 -12.89 -9.98
C GLU A 137 2.09 -11.66 -9.61
N TYR A 138 2.44 -10.55 -10.24
CA TYR A 138 1.73 -9.28 -10.18
C TYR A 138 0.99 -9.08 -11.51
N GLY A 139 0.01 -8.18 -11.57
CA GLY A 139 -0.58 -7.78 -12.85
C GLY A 139 0.44 -7.20 -13.82
N SER A 140 1.55 -6.69 -13.29
CA SER A 140 2.70 -6.15 -14.03
C SER A 140 3.68 -7.19 -14.56
N GLY A 141 3.62 -8.46 -14.11
CA GLY A 141 4.53 -9.52 -14.51
C GLY A 141 4.81 -10.55 -13.44
N ARG A 142 5.69 -11.49 -13.78
CA ARG A 142 6.07 -12.60 -12.91
C ARG A 142 7.52 -12.46 -12.45
N LEU A 143 7.77 -12.90 -11.21
CA LEU A 143 9.07 -12.94 -10.58
C LEU A 143 9.40 -14.34 -10.11
N SER A 144 10.65 -14.75 -10.25
CA SER A 144 11.17 -15.96 -9.63
C SER A 144 12.55 -15.75 -9.02
N GLY A 145 12.85 -16.51 -7.98
CA GLY A 145 14.10 -16.44 -7.24
C GLY A 145 14.15 -17.41 -6.09
N VAL A 146 14.89 -17.06 -5.06
CA VAL A 146 15.05 -17.86 -3.84
C VAL A 146 14.81 -17.00 -2.60
N LEU A 147 14.35 -17.63 -1.53
CA LEU A 147 14.21 -16.99 -0.23
C LEU A 147 15.59 -16.87 0.45
N GLY A 148 15.87 -15.72 0.99
CA GLY A 148 17.04 -15.43 1.82
C GLY A 148 16.66 -14.65 3.06
N PHE A 149 17.64 -14.40 3.94
CA PHE A 149 17.47 -13.65 5.17
C PHE A 149 18.62 -12.67 5.34
N ASP A 150 18.30 -11.43 5.67
CA ASP A 150 19.32 -10.42 5.95
C ASP A 150 18.74 -9.32 6.85
N ASP A 151 19.61 -8.46 7.36
CA ASP A 151 19.18 -7.27 8.08
C ASP A 151 18.61 -6.25 7.11
N ILE A 152 17.50 -5.62 7.50
CA ILE A 152 16.82 -4.59 6.72
C ILE A 152 16.80 -3.29 7.50
N PHE A 153 17.11 -2.19 6.79
CA PHE A 153 17.07 -0.83 7.31
C PHE A 153 15.97 -0.05 6.56
N VAL A 154 14.97 0.43 7.30
CA VAL A 154 13.85 1.21 6.77
C VAL A 154 13.63 2.45 7.61
N GLY A 155 13.93 3.63 7.05
CA GLY A 155 14.00 4.84 7.86
C GLY A 155 14.96 4.67 9.03
N PRO A 156 14.56 5.00 10.28
CA PRO A 156 15.41 4.82 11.46
C PRO A 156 15.40 3.39 12.03
N PHE A 157 14.61 2.49 11.46
CA PHE A 157 14.42 1.15 12.00
C PHE A 157 15.36 0.14 11.34
N ARG A 158 15.80 -0.82 12.16
CA ARG A 158 16.54 -2.00 11.70
C ARG A 158 15.81 -3.25 12.17
N VAL A 159 15.62 -4.20 11.27
CA VAL A 159 15.10 -5.54 11.56
C VAL A 159 16.19 -6.54 11.23
N LYS A 160 16.50 -7.44 12.16
CA LYS A 160 17.51 -8.48 11.96
C LYS A 160 16.91 -9.71 11.30
N SER A 161 17.65 -10.32 10.39
CA SER A 161 17.25 -11.59 9.77
C SER A 161 15.84 -11.56 9.14
N GLN A 162 15.50 -10.47 8.45
CA GLN A 162 14.26 -10.37 7.68
C GLN A 162 14.28 -11.34 6.50
N SER A 163 13.19 -12.06 6.31
CA SER A 163 12.97 -12.88 5.11
C SER A 163 12.73 -12.00 3.89
N LEU A 164 13.42 -12.30 2.78
CA LEU A 164 13.27 -11.56 1.52
C LEU A 164 13.45 -12.48 0.31
N GLY A 165 12.68 -12.19 -0.75
CA GLY A 165 12.86 -12.80 -2.06
C GLY A 165 14.08 -12.21 -2.77
N LEU A 166 15.05 -13.07 -3.13
CA LEU A 166 16.22 -12.71 -3.95
C LEU A 166 15.89 -13.06 -5.39
N ILE A 167 15.51 -12.06 -6.17
CA ILE A 167 15.01 -12.28 -7.52
C ILE A 167 16.16 -12.58 -8.48
N SER A 168 15.98 -13.65 -9.26
CA SER A 168 16.89 -14.09 -10.33
C SER A 168 16.30 -13.88 -11.72
N GLU A 169 14.97 -13.79 -11.83
CA GLU A 169 14.26 -13.62 -13.10
C GLU A 169 13.06 -12.70 -12.91
N GLU A 170 12.90 -11.75 -13.83
CA GLU A 170 11.74 -10.89 -13.96
C GLU A 170 11.19 -10.97 -15.38
N SER A 171 9.86 -10.93 -15.52
CA SER A 171 9.18 -10.83 -16.80
C SER A 171 7.98 -9.87 -16.70
N GLY A 172 7.66 -9.21 -17.79
CA GLY A 172 6.55 -8.26 -17.89
C GLY A 172 7.01 -6.85 -18.24
N ASP A 173 6.16 -6.13 -18.98
CA ASP A 173 6.48 -4.81 -19.55
C ASP A 173 6.68 -3.74 -18.47
N ALA A 174 5.96 -3.83 -17.37
CA ALA A 174 6.07 -2.85 -16.28
C ALA A 174 7.45 -2.94 -15.60
N PHE A 175 7.98 -4.14 -15.34
CA PHE A 175 9.33 -4.29 -14.79
C PHE A 175 10.43 -3.82 -15.75
N ALA A 176 10.18 -3.91 -17.06
CA ALA A 176 11.08 -3.37 -18.07
C ALA A 176 11.02 -1.83 -18.15
N ALA A 177 9.85 -1.25 -17.92
CA ALA A 177 9.61 0.20 -18.02
C ALA A 177 10.09 0.97 -16.78
N PHE A 178 9.90 0.40 -15.57
CA PHE A 178 10.19 1.07 -14.31
C PHE A 178 11.44 0.51 -13.63
N PRO A 179 12.49 1.33 -13.43
CA PRO A 179 13.76 0.89 -12.85
C PRO A 179 13.69 0.81 -11.31
N ILE A 180 12.74 0.02 -10.77
CA ILE A 180 12.64 -0.27 -9.35
C ILE A 180 13.53 -1.47 -8.99
N ASP A 181 14.19 -1.41 -7.85
CA ASP A 181 15.12 -2.45 -7.42
C ASP A 181 14.45 -3.54 -6.58
N GLY A 182 13.21 -3.29 -6.11
CA GLY A 182 12.43 -4.23 -5.30
C GLY A 182 11.07 -3.67 -4.87
N ILE A 183 10.37 -4.47 -4.06
CA ILE A 183 9.10 -4.08 -3.43
C ILE A 183 9.16 -4.44 -1.94
N VAL A 184 8.64 -3.56 -1.10
CA VAL A 184 8.30 -3.79 0.30
C VAL A 184 6.80 -3.92 0.40
N GLY A 185 6.30 -5.15 0.53
CA GLY A 185 4.88 -5.38 0.77
C GLY A 185 4.46 -4.95 2.17
N LEU A 186 3.38 -4.18 2.25
CA LEU A 186 2.84 -3.61 3.49
C LEU A 186 1.45 -4.13 3.86
N ALA A 187 0.89 -5.06 3.07
CA ALA A 187 -0.35 -5.73 3.38
C ALA A 187 -0.16 -6.82 4.47
N PHE A 188 -1.19 -7.60 4.71
CA PHE A 188 -1.19 -8.58 5.80
C PHE A 188 -0.53 -9.90 5.41
N SER A 189 0.00 -10.62 6.39
CA SER A 189 0.68 -11.92 6.21
C SER A 189 -0.16 -12.99 5.50
N ALA A 190 -1.49 -12.85 5.54
CA ALA A 190 -2.39 -13.74 4.80
C ALA A 190 -2.22 -13.68 3.27
N LEU A 191 -1.51 -12.68 2.73
CA LEU A 191 -1.16 -12.56 1.30
C LEU A 191 0.23 -13.06 0.96
N SER A 192 1.07 -13.40 1.93
CA SER A 192 2.41 -13.90 1.67
C SER A 192 2.37 -15.18 0.83
N VAL A 193 3.29 -15.27 -0.13
CA VAL A 193 3.39 -16.45 -1.02
C VAL A 193 3.71 -17.73 -0.27
N LYS A 194 4.24 -17.61 0.95
CA LYS A 194 4.53 -18.73 1.87
C LYS A 194 4.28 -18.33 3.31
N THR A 195 3.84 -19.27 4.11
CA THR A 195 3.64 -19.09 5.56
C THR A 195 4.94 -18.95 6.35
N SER A 196 6.09 -19.32 5.75
CA SER A 196 7.43 -19.12 6.34
C SER A 196 7.95 -17.71 6.19
N ILE A 197 7.32 -16.87 5.37
CA ILE A 197 7.70 -15.47 5.17
C ILE A 197 6.99 -14.61 6.20
N VAL A 198 7.75 -13.77 6.90
CA VAL A 198 7.23 -12.76 7.80
C VAL A 198 7.30 -11.41 7.08
N PRO A 199 6.17 -10.72 6.81
CA PRO A 199 6.18 -9.38 6.22
C PRO A 199 6.97 -8.40 7.09
N LEU A 200 7.60 -7.40 6.46
CA LEU A 200 8.45 -6.43 7.16
C LEU A 200 7.73 -5.71 8.30
N LEU A 201 6.49 -5.26 8.07
CA LEU A 201 5.68 -4.60 9.09
C LEU A 201 5.43 -5.53 10.29
N ASP A 202 5.10 -6.80 10.03
CA ASP A 202 4.87 -7.80 11.08
C ASP A 202 6.13 -8.05 11.91
N HIS A 203 7.28 -8.12 11.24
CA HIS A 203 8.56 -8.33 11.91
C HIS A 203 8.98 -7.13 12.77
N LEU A 204 8.82 -5.90 12.26
CA LEU A 204 9.03 -4.66 13.03
C LEU A 204 8.21 -4.63 14.33
N VAL A 205 6.95 -5.12 14.26
CA VAL A 205 6.06 -5.20 15.41
C VAL A 205 6.49 -6.32 16.39
N GLN A 206 6.85 -7.49 15.86
CA GLN A 206 7.27 -8.65 16.66
C GLN A 206 8.55 -8.35 17.44
N GLU A 207 9.52 -7.70 16.81
CA GLU A 207 10.78 -7.30 17.45
C GLU A 207 10.66 -6.03 18.32
N ARG A 208 9.48 -5.41 18.38
CA ARG A 208 9.25 -4.13 19.05
C ARG A 208 10.20 -3.03 18.56
N ALA A 209 10.65 -3.14 17.34
CA ALA A 209 11.50 -2.15 16.69
C ALA A 209 10.74 -0.84 16.37
N MET A 210 9.41 -0.93 16.28
CA MET A 210 8.52 0.19 15.99
C MET A 210 7.54 0.41 17.15
N PRO A 211 7.38 1.64 17.66
CA PRO A 211 6.56 1.93 18.84
C PRO A 211 5.07 1.62 18.67
N LYS A 212 4.52 1.92 17.48
CA LYS A 212 3.14 1.60 17.13
C LYS A 212 3.11 0.89 15.77
N PRO A 213 2.27 -0.13 15.60
CA PRO A 213 2.11 -0.85 14.32
C PRO A 213 1.30 0.00 13.32
N GLU A 214 1.83 1.15 12.98
CA GLU A 214 1.17 2.18 12.18
C GLU A 214 2.15 2.80 11.20
N PHE A 215 1.70 2.95 9.96
CA PHE A 215 2.38 3.76 8.96
C PHE A 215 1.37 4.65 8.24
N ALA A 216 1.85 5.73 7.62
CA ALA A 216 1.02 6.63 6.86
C ALA A 216 1.69 7.05 5.56
N PHE A 217 0.87 7.29 4.53
CA PHE A 217 1.30 7.87 3.27
C PHE A 217 0.89 9.34 3.18
N TYR A 218 1.85 10.19 2.87
CA TYR A 218 1.65 11.52 2.37
C TYR A 218 2.29 11.61 0.99
N LEU A 219 1.48 11.70 -0.05
CA LEU A 219 1.94 11.92 -1.42
C LEU A 219 1.57 13.33 -1.85
N HIS A 220 2.53 14.06 -2.43
CA HIS A 220 2.26 15.42 -2.89
C HIS A 220 1.39 15.36 -4.15
N LYS A 221 0.45 16.32 -4.29
CA LYS A 221 -0.42 16.40 -5.47
C LYS A 221 0.36 16.64 -6.78
N ASP A 222 1.44 17.41 -6.71
CA ASP A 222 2.45 17.50 -7.76
C ASP A 222 3.43 16.34 -7.56
N PRO A 223 3.42 15.32 -8.45
CA PRO A 223 4.27 14.13 -8.28
C PRO A 223 5.76 14.48 -8.22
N SER A 224 6.20 15.53 -8.93
CA SER A 224 7.61 15.93 -8.96
C SER A 224 8.19 16.29 -7.58
N LYS A 225 7.33 16.51 -6.58
CA LYS A 225 7.72 16.80 -5.20
C LYS A 225 7.79 15.54 -4.32
N GLY A 226 7.44 14.40 -4.88
CA GLY A 226 7.49 13.12 -4.17
C GLY A 226 6.47 12.99 -3.05
N GLY A 227 6.88 12.34 -1.97
CA GLY A 227 6.04 12.08 -0.81
C GLY A 227 6.84 11.57 0.38
N ALA A 228 6.15 10.89 1.29
CA ALA A 228 6.78 10.20 2.41
C ALA A 228 5.93 9.04 2.92
N VAL A 229 6.59 8.01 3.43
CA VAL A 229 6.02 7.06 4.38
C VAL A 229 6.45 7.47 5.78
N ILE A 230 5.47 7.62 6.66
CA ILE A 230 5.66 8.00 8.06
C ILE A 230 5.41 6.77 8.92
N TRP A 231 6.34 6.42 9.78
CA TRP A 231 6.36 5.16 10.52
C TRP A 231 6.25 5.34 12.02
N GLY A 232 5.60 4.38 12.69
CA GLY A 232 5.65 4.25 14.16
C GLY A 232 4.59 5.04 14.91
N GLY A 233 3.64 5.66 14.20
CA GLY A 233 2.52 6.40 14.77
C GLY A 233 2.71 7.92 14.78
N GLY A 234 1.65 8.64 15.17
CA GLY A 234 1.65 10.10 15.30
C GLY A 234 1.57 10.89 14.00
N ALA A 235 1.44 10.23 12.86
CA ALA A 235 1.42 10.86 11.55
C ALA A 235 0.29 11.90 11.40
N GLU A 236 -0.87 11.67 12.00
CA GLU A 236 -2.01 12.58 12.02
C GLU A 236 -1.71 13.93 12.68
N ARG A 237 -0.75 13.97 13.64
CA ARG A 237 -0.37 15.20 14.35
C ARG A 237 0.59 16.09 13.58
N LEU A 238 1.21 15.59 12.54
CA LEU A 238 2.08 16.39 11.67
C LEU A 238 1.33 17.50 10.94
N GLY A 239 -0.01 17.44 10.92
CA GLY A 239 -0.83 18.45 10.23
C GLY A 239 -0.63 18.43 8.70
N LEU A 240 -0.38 17.24 8.14
CA LEU A 240 -0.27 16.98 6.71
C LEU A 240 -1.64 16.75 6.04
N HIS A 241 -2.71 16.92 6.79
CA HIS A 241 -4.08 16.80 6.31
C HIS A 241 -4.94 17.98 6.74
N ASN A 242 -6.11 18.11 6.13
CA ASN A 242 -7.16 19.05 6.47
C ASN A 242 -8.39 18.30 7.00
N GLY A 243 -9.09 18.90 7.96
CA GLY A 243 -10.27 18.29 8.58
C GLY A 243 -9.95 17.13 9.52
N GLU A 244 -11.00 16.44 9.94
CA GLU A 244 -10.91 15.27 10.83
C GLU A 244 -10.59 14.00 10.04
N MET A 245 -9.90 13.07 10.68
CA MET A 245 -9.65 11.75 10.13
C MET A 245 -10.92 10.91 10.14
N MET A 246 -11.26 10.36 8.98
CA MET A 246 -12.31 9.36 8.84
C MET A 246 -11.69 7.98 9.07
N TRP A 247 -12.17 7.23 10.06
CA TRP A 247 -11.64 5.91 10.39
C TRP A 247 -12.57 4.80 9.95
N PHE A 248 -12.01 3.83 9.26
CA PHE A 248 -12.72 2.68 8.70
C PHE A 248 -12.09 1.38 9.21
N PRO A 249 -12.89 0.45 9.75
CA PRO A 249 -12.39 -0.87 10.15
C PRO A 249 -12.08 -1.72 8.92
N ILE A 250 -11.02 -2.49 8.99
CA ILE A 250 -10.66 -3.45 7.93
C ILE A 250 -11.53 -4.71 8.05
N PRO A 251 -12.35 -5.02 7.03
CA PRO A 251 -13.29 -6.14 7.12
C PRO A 251 -12.61 -7.51 7.10
N GLU A 252 -11.43 -7.61 6.46
CA GLU A 252 -10.63 -8.83 6.37
C GLU A 252 -9.16 -8.46 6.27
N GLU A 253 -8.35 -8.95 7.21
CA GLU A 253 -6.91 -8.64 7.30
C GLU A 253 -6.08 -9.42 6.27
N ARG A 254 -6.28 -9.06 5.00
CA ARG A 254 -5.52 -9.52 3.82
C ARG A 254 -5.00 -8.33 3.05
N TYR A 255 -5.91 -7.43 2.67
CA TYR A 255 -5.63 -6.16 2.04
C TYR A 255 -6.08 -5.00 2.94
N TRP A 256 -5.48 -3.86 2.76
CA TRP A 256 -6.02 -2.61 3.28
C TRP A 256 -7.25 -2.22 2.47
N SER A 257 -8.38 -2.74 2.89
CA SER A 257 -9.63 -2.67 2.14
C SER A 257 -10.78 -2.10 2.96
N LEU A 258 -11.72 -1.48 2.28
CA LEU A 258 -12.90 -0.85 2.84
C LEU A 258 -14.16 -1.58 2.37
N SER A 259 -15.18 -1.63 3.22
CA SER A 259 -16.49 -2.19 2.86
C SER A 259 -17.28 -1.18 2.02
N LEU A 260 -17.28 -1.34 0.71
CA LEU A 260 -18.00 -0.47 -0.23
C LEU A 260 -19.49 -0.87 -0.27
N GLN A 261 -20.36 0.06 0.10
CA GLN A 261 -21.81 -0.14 0.18
C GLN A 261 -22.57 0.65 -0.88
N GLY A 262 -21.95 1.64 -1.51
CA GLY A 262 -22.52 2.41 -2.60
C GLY A 262 -21.45 3.08 -3.44
N PHE A 263 -21.72 3.26 -4.74
CA PHE A 263 -20.88 4.05 -5.63
C PHE A 263 -21.76 4.86 -6.59
N ARG A 264 -21.56 6.17 -6.60
CA ARG A 264 -22.32 7.11 -7.44
C ARG A 264 -21.40 7.97 -8.29
N LEU A 265 -21.86 8.30 -9.48
CA LEU A 265 -21.25 9.27 -10.39
C LEU A 265 -22.02 10.60 -10.27
N GLY A 266 -21.53 11.51 -9.42
CA GLY A 266 -22.18 12.76 -9.10
C GLY A 266 -23.50 12.55 -8.34
N GLY A 267 -24.53 13.31 -8.69
CA GLY A 267 -25.88 13.17 -8.12
C GLY A 267 -26.73 12.06 -8.72
N GLN A 268 -26.11 11.14 -9.49
CA GLN A 268 -26.82 10.08 -10.20
C GLN A 268 -27.08 8.85 -9.32
N GLU A 269 -27.86 7.94 -9.88
CA GLU A 269 -28.23 6.66 -9.31
C GLU A 269 -27.00 5.85 -8.90
N ASP A 270 -27.13 5.05 -7.82
CA ASP A 270 -26.08 4.17 -7.36
C ASP A 270 -25.77 3.09 -8.41
N VAL A 271 -24.51 3.00 -8.80
CA VAL A 271 -24.03 2.03 -9.81
C VAL A 271 -23.30 0.85 -9.18
N LEU A 272 -23.38 0.67 -7.85
CA LEU A 272 -22.75 -0.45 -7.14
C LEU A 272 -23.21 -1.81 -7.68
N ASP A 273 -24.45 -1.93 -8.11
CA ASP A 273 -25.00 -3.16 -8.71
C ASP A 273 -24.22 -3.63 -9.96
N LEU A 274 -23.45 -2.74 -10.61
CA LEU A 274 -22.56 -3.12 -11.72
C LEU A 274 -21.29 -3.82 -11.27
N LEU A 275 -20.89 -3.62 -10.01
CA LEU A 275 -19.81 -4.37 -9.38
C LEU A 275 -20.26 -5.76 -8.95
N LEU A 276 -21.52 -5.90 -8.51
CA LEU A 276 -21.98 -7.13 -7.93
C LEU A 276 -22.24 -8.21 -9.00
N PRO A 277 -22.00 -9.49 -8.68
CA PRO A 277 -22.30 -10.59 -9.61
C PRO A 277 -23.79 -10.60 -9.94
N GLN A 278 -24.10 -10.86 -11.21
CA GLN A 278 -25.48 -11.01 -11.64
C GLN A 278 -26.08 -12.29 -11.02
N LYS A 279 -27.38 -12.24 -10.70
CA LYS A 279 -28.11 -13.46 -10.34
C LYS A 279 -27.92 -14.49 -11.47
N PRO A 280 -27.62 -15.77 -11.14
CA PRO A 280 -27.52 -16.82 -12.16
C PRO A 280 -28.76 -16.84 -13.02
N LYS A 281 -28.60 -16.99 -14.32
CA LYS A 281 -29.73 -17.19 -15.23
C LYS A 281 -30.47 -18.46 -14.81
N ARG A 282 -31.82 -18.45 -14.96
CA ARG A 282 -32.69 -19.60 -14.67
C ARG A 282 -32.14 -20.85 -15.39
N GLY A 283 -31.53 -21.77 -14.67
CA GLY A 283 -30.88 -22.98 -15.23
C GLY A 283 -29.51 -23.30 -14.63
N ASP A 284 -28.81 -22.31 -14.08
CA ASP A 284 -27.59 -22.57 -13.30
C ASP A 284 -28.02 -23.00 -11.90
N GLY A 285 -27.44 -24.10 -11.38
CA GLY A 285 -27.82 -24.69 -10.12
C GLY A 285 -27.83 -23.72 -8.94
N PRO A 286 -28.38 -24.10 -7.78
CA PRO A 286 -28.61 -23.19 -6.67
C PRO A 286 -27.28 -22.63 -6.14
N VAL A 287 -27.06 -21.35 -6.35
CA VAL A 287 -26.01 -20.59 -5.67
C VAL A 287 -26.54 -20.25 -4.28
N PHE A 288 -26.04 -20.92 -3.26
CA PHE A 288 -26.35 -20.63 -1.86
C PHE A 288 -25.69 -19.29 -1.45
N PHE A 289 -26.35 -18.19 -1.75
CA PHE A 289 -26.09 -16.95 -1.04
C PHE A 289 -26.88 -16.97 0.26
N GLY A 290 -26.23 -16.85 1.40
CA GLY A 290 -26.93 -16.63 2.67
C GLY A 290 -27.81 -15.39 2.50
N GLN A 291 -29.11 -15.55 2.73
CA GLN A 291 -30.17 -14.58 2.40
C GLN A 291 -30.08 -13.24 3.16
N ASP A 292 -29.11 -13.07 4.09
CA ASP A 292 -29.08 -11.97 5.06
C ASP A 292 -27.81 -11.09 5.00
N ARG A 293 -26.93 -11.22 3.99
CA ARG A 293 -25.80 -10.30 3.87
C ARG A 293 -26.13 -9.17 2.88
N PRO A 294 -26.00 -7.91 3.31
CA PRO A 294 -26.12 -6.81 2.38
C PRO A 294 -25.09 -6.94 1.27
N LYS A 295 -25.49 -6.58 0.06
CA LYS A 295 -24.60 -6.54 -1.10
C LYS A 295 -23.45 -5.58 -0.79
N SER A 296 -22.23 -6.08 -0.63
CA SER A 296 -21.05 -5.27 -0.40
C SER A 296 -19.96 -5.66 -1.40
N ALA A 297 -19.32 -4.66 -1.97
CA ALA A 297 -18.08 -4.81 -2.71
C ALA A 297 -16.90 -4.40 -1.84
N VAL A 298 -15.69 -4.59 -2.33
CA VAL A 298 -14.46 -4.23 -1.62
C VAL A 298 -13.75 -3.10 -2.38
N LEU A 299 -13.27 -2.13 -1.63
CA LEU A 299 -12.50 -1.01 -2.13
C LEU A 299 -11.07 -1.11 -1.57
N LEU A 300 -10.10 -1.49 -2.40
CA LEU A 300 -8.70 -1.64 -1.98
C LEU A 300 -7.99 -0.29 -2.05
N VAL A 301 -7.22 0.06 -1.02
CA VAL A 301 -6.33 1.22 -1.02
C VAL A 301 -4.91 0.72 -1.23
N ASP A 302 -4.38 0.97 -2.43
CA ASP A 302 -3.19 0.31 -2.94
C ASP A 302 -2.16 1.31 -3.46
N SER A 303 -1.06 1.47 -2.73
CA SER A 303 0.06 2.35 -3.09
C SER A 303 0.96 1.79 -4.20
N GLY A 304 0.81 0.52 -4.55
CA GLY A 304 1.51 -0.12 -5.67
C GLY A 304 0.73 -0.10 -6.98
N THR A 305 -0.41 0.58 -7.03
CA THR A 305 -1.20 0.80 -8.24
C THR A 305 -1.31 2.30 -8.52
N THR A 306 -0.98 2.75 -9.73
CA THR A 306 -0.99 4.18 -10.09
C THR A 306 -2.41 4.75 -10.14
N PHE A 307 -3.34 4.07 -10.84
CA PHE A 307 -4.66 4.57 -11.20
C PHE A 307 -5.78 3.91 -10.39
N PHE A 308 -7.01 4.41 -10.56
CA PHE A 308 -8.19 3.65 -10.19
C PHE A 308 -8.33 2.43 -11.07
N THR A 309 -8.89 1.33 -10.54
CA THR A 309 -9.28 0.18 -11.37
C THR A 309 -10.73 -0.19 -11.12
N ALA A 310 -11.39 -0.69 -12.14
CA ALA A 310 -12.75 -1.18 -12.04
C ALA A 310 -12.98 -2.40 -12.95
N PRO A 311 -13.84 -3.36 -12.54
CA PRO A 311 -14.29 -4.43 -13.42
C PRO A 311 -14.98 -3.87 -14.67
N ARG A 312 -14.91 -4.61 -15.77
CA ARG A 312 -15.33 -4.16 -17.12
C ARG A 312 -16.71 -3.51 -17.17
N ARG A 313 -17.68 -4.07 -16.48
CA ARG A 313 -19.05 -3.53 -16.50
C ARG A 313 -19.12 -2.12 -15.90
N LEU A 314 -18.48 -1.94 -14.73
CA LEU A 314 -18.42 -0.64 -14.08
C LEU A 314 -17.51 0.32 -14.85
N PHE A 315 -16.35 -0.15 -15.34
CA PHE A 315 -15.44 0.62 -16.19
C PHE A 315 -16.17 1.19 -17.41
N ASN A 316 -16.95 0.37 -18.13
CA ASN A 316 -17.73 0.82 -19.29
C ASN A 316 -18.74 1.90 -18.88
N LYS A 317 -19.42 1.73 -17.71
CA LYS A 317 -20.38 2.71 -17.22
C LYS A 317 -19.73 4.04 -16.86
N ILE A 318 -18.56 4.00 -16.26
CA ILE A 318 -17.77 5.20 -15.97
C ILE A 318 -17.36 5.87 -17.28
N SER A 319 -16.88 5.09 -18.26
CA SER A 319 -16.43 5.58 -19.57
C SER A 319 -17.53 6.22 -20.42
N GLU A 320 -18.81 5.93 -20.16
CA GLU A 320 -19.94 6.64 -20.74
C GLU A 320 -20.04 8.09 -20.26
N LYS A 321 -19.52 8.40 -19.08
CA LYS A 321 -19.64 9.70 -18.41
C LYS A 321 -18.31 10.46 -18.31
N VAL A 322 -17.20 9.73 -18.38
CA VAL A 322 -15.85 10.26 -18.21
C VAL A 322 -15.00 9.84 -19.40
N TRP A 323 -14.53 10.81 -20.19
CA TRP A 323 -13.76 10.60 -21.40
C TRP A 323 -12.63 11.63 -21.52
N PRO A 324 -11.61 11.40 -22.36
CA PRO A 324 -10.56 12.37 -22.63
C PRO A 324 -11.12 13.70 -23.12
N MET A 325 -10.64 14.81 -22.55
CA MET A 325 -11.11 16.17 -22.92
C MET A 325 -10.05 17.23 -22.58
N ASN A 326 -10.31 18.44 -23.06
CA ASN A 326 -9.53 19.59 -22.64
C ASN A 326 -9.59 19.76 -21.11
N CYS A 327 -8.43 19.94 -20.48
CA CYS A 327 -8.31 20.04 -19.03
C CYS A 327 -9.13 21.17 -18.39
N ASP A 328 -9.40 22.25 -19.15
CA ASP A 328 -10.21 23.37 -18.64
C ASP A 328 -11.69 22.99 -18.42
N LYS A 329 -12.13 21.90 -19.02
CA LYS A 329 -13.52 21.42 -18.95
C LYS A 329 -13.77 20.29 -17.96
N ILE A 330 -12.75 19.76 -17.28
CA ILE A 330 -12.90 18.63 -16.38
C ILE A 330 -13.89 18.89 -15.22
N HIS A 331 -14.07 20.16 -14.84
CA HIS A 331 -15.04 20.57 -13.82
C HIS A 331 -16.50 20.24 -14.18
N THR A 332 -16.79 19.92 -15.44
CA THR A 332 -18.12 19.48 -15.90
C THR A 332 -18.39 17.99 -15.70
N LEU A 333 -17.35 17.22 -15.36
CA LEU A 333 -17.43 15.79 -15.12
C LEU A 333 -17.99 15.47 -13.73
N PRO A 334 -18.60 14.29 -13.53
CA PRO A 334 -19.16 13.90 -12.25
C PRO A 334 -18.09 13.59 -11.21
N GLU A 335 -18.33 13.91 -9.95
CA GLU A 335 -17.59 13.40 -8.79
C GLU A 335 -17.79 11.90 -8.65
N PHE A 336 -16.76 11.15 -8.21
CA PHE A 336 -16.92 9.78 -7.72
C PHE A 336 -17.25 9.84 -6.23
N VAL A 337 -18.36 9.25 -5.83
CA VAL A 337 -18.81 9.22 -4.44
C VAL A 337 -18.93 7.77 -3.99
N PHE A 338 -18.03 7.36 -3.10
CA PHE A 338 -18.00 6.03 -2.49
C PHE A 338 -18.69 6.09 -1.12
N THR A 339 -19.71 5.29 -0.91
CA THR A 339 -20.37 5.10 0.40
C THR A 339 -19.70 3.90 1.07
N VAL A 340 -19.01 4.14 2.18
CA VAL A 340 -18.16 3.17 2.88
C VAL A 340 -18.68 2.92 4.28
N GLY A 341 -18.71 1.65 4.69
CA GLY A 341 -19.12 1.24 6.04
C GLY A 341 -18.08 1.64 7.10
N THR A 342 -18.54 2.28 8.16
CA THR A 342 -17.70 2.68 9.32
C THR A 342 -17.82 1.72 10.50
N ASN A 343 -18.67 0.70 10.39
CA ASN A 343 -18.86 -0.29 11.43
C ASN A 343 -19.21 -1.65 10.82
N LEU A 344 -18.42 -2.67 11.12
CA LEU A 344 -18.62 -4.03 10.58
C LEU A 344 -19.86 -4.76 11.14
N SER A 345 -20.39 -4.31 12.28
CA SER A 345 -21.59 -4.86 12.92
C SER A 345 -22.84 -4.06 12.61
N ASN A 346 -22.71 -2.80 12.17
CA ASN A 346 -23.81 -1.91 11.83
C ASN A 346 -23.65 -1.37 10.41
N TYR A 347 -24.27 -2.02 9.45
CA TYR A 347 -24.20 -1.65 8.03
C TYR A 347 -24.87 -0.31 7.70
N SER A 348 -25.66 0.28 8.61
CA SER A 348 -26.23 1.62 8.41
C SER A 348 -25.25 2.74 8.78
N ALA A 349 -24.15 2.41 9.47
CA ALA A 349 -23.10 3.37 9.77
C ALA A 349 -22.17 3.51 8.56
N VAL A 350 -22.34 4.58 7.81
CA VAL A 350 -21.62 4.84 6.56
C VAL A 350 -21.02 6.24 6.54
N GLN A 351 -19.98 6.41 5.74
CA GLN A 351 -19.38 7.69 5.42
C GLN A 351 -19.08 7.78 3.92
N GLU A 352 -19.17 8.98 3.36
CA GLU A 352 -18.86 9.22 1.95
C GLU A 352 -17.41 9.66 1.76
N ILE A 353 -16.72 9.01 0.83
CA ILE A 353 -15.42 9.40 0.30
C ILE A 353 -15.68 10.00 -1.09
N ARG A 354 -15.29 11.26 -1.28
CA ARG A 354 -15.54 12.01 -2.52
C ARG A 354 -14.26 12.26 -3.29
N VAL A 355 -14.28 11.95 -4.58
CA VAL A 355 -13.14 12.11 -5.48
C VAL A 355 -13.56 13.01 -6.64
N PRO A 356 -13.11 14.28 -6.65
CA PRO A 356 -13.47 15.22 -7.70
C PRO A 356 -12.73 14.90 -9.02
N PRO A 357 -13.22 15.42 -10.16
CA PRO A 357 -12.60 15.21 -11.47
C PRO A 357 -11.11 15.59 -11.54
N SER A 358 -10.70 16.59 -10.78
CA SER A 358 -9.29 17.02 -10.72
C SER A 358 -8.34 15.95 -10.14
N VAL A 359 -8.86 14.89 -9.55
CA VAL A 359 -8.08 13.78 -8.99
C VAL A 359 -7.98 12.63 -9.99
N TYR A 360 -9.10 12.26 -10.62
CA TYR A 360 -9.11 11.12 -11.52
C TYR A 360 -8.85 11.47 -13.00
N MET A 361 -8.81 12.77 -13.36
CA MET A 361 -8.41 13.23 -14.69
C MET A 361 -6.96 13.66 -14.70
N ILE A 362 -6.14 13.01 -15.51
CA ILE A 362 -4.68 13.20 -15.55
C ILE A 362 -4.29 13.86 -16.87
N ARG A 363 -3.47 14.90 -16.79
CA ARG A 363 -2.95 15.58 -17.99
C ARG A 363 -1.98 14.66 -18.73
N ASN A 364 -2.27 14.39 -19.97
CA ASN A 364 -1.35 13.71 -20.88
C ASN A 364 -0.25 14.69 -21.32
N ALA A 365 1.00 14.35 -21.04
CA ALA A 365 2.14 15.21 -21.35
C ALA A 365 2.37 15.39 -22.87
N PHE A 366 1.88 14.47 -23.70
CA PHE A 366 2.06 14.50 -25.16
C PHE A 366 0.98 15.32 -25.86
N THR A 367 -0.30 15.12 -25.47
CA THR A 367 -1.42 15.79 -26.13
C THR A 367 -1.83 17.09 -25.45
N GLY A 368 -1.50 17.25 -24.17
CA GLY A 368 -1.95 18.36 -23.33
C GLY A 368 -3.39 18.24 -22.83
N ASP A 369 -4.14 17.24 -23.29
CA ASP A 369 -5.49 16.95 -22.83
C ASP A 369 -5.49 16.17 -21.50
N CYS A 370 -6.61 16.19 -20.82
CA CYS A 370 -6.84 15.36 -19.63
C CYS A 370 -7.49 14.03 -20.01
N MET A 371 -6.95 12.94 -19.47
CA MET A 371 -7.41 11.57 -19.65
C MET A 371 -7.87 10.96 -18.33
N PRO A 372 -8.89 10.09 -18.34
CA PRO A 372 -9.30 9.35 -17.15
C PRO A 372 -8.17 8.46 -16.62
N GLY A 373 -7.78 8.65 -15.37
CA GLY A 373 -6.87 7.77 -14.62
C GLY A 373 -7.60 6.57 -14.04
N ILE A 374 -8.29 5.83 -14.91
CA ILE A 374 -9.00 4.61 -14.52
C ILE A 374 -8.72 3.50 -15.54
N MET A 375 -8.52 2.28 -15.07
CA MET A 375 -8.23 1.12 -15.89
C MET A 375 -9.31 0.05 -15.72
N ASN A 376 -9.59 -0.64 -16.82
CA ASN A 376 -10.36 -1.87 -16.76
C ASN A 376 -9.48 -3.00 -16.20
N MET A 377 -9.98 -3.68 -15.18
CA MET A 377 -9.28 -4.78 -14.58
C MET A 377 -10.26 -5.80 -14.01
N GLU A 378 -10.15 -7.02 -14.50
CA GLU A 378 -10.95 -8.15 -14.02
C GLU A 378 -10.16 -8.88 -12.95
N TYR A 379 -10.53 -8.68 -11.70
CA TYR A 379 -9.98 -9.42 -10.58
C TYR A 379 -11.09 -10.04 -9.74
N GLY A 380 -10.71 -11.10 -9.08
CA GLY A 380 -11.51 -11.70 -8.06
C GLY A 380 -12.36 -12.87 -8.54
N SER A 381 -12.80 -13.63 -7.57
CA SER A 381 -13.91 -14.56 -7.79
C SER A 381 -15.16 -13.74 -8.10
N HIS A 382 -16.08 -14.31 -8.87
CA HIS A 382 -17.37 -13.68 -9.16
C HIS A 382 -18.15 -13.27 -7.90
N ASP A 383 -17.73 -13.72 -6.71
CA ASP A 383 -18.45 -13.56 -5.46
C ASP A 383 -18.09 -12.28 -4.68
N ARG A 384 -16.90 -11.67 -4.94
CA ARG A 384 -16.50 -10.39 -4.28
C ARG A 384 -15.75 -9.49 -5.26
N PRO A 385 -16.47 -8.70 -6.02
CA PRO A 385 -15.84 -7.72 -6.91
C PRO A 385 -15.18 -6.61 -6.10
N PHE A 386 -14.08 -6.06 -6.63
CA PHE A 386 -13.41 -4.94 -6.01
C PHE A 386 -13.01 -3.86 -7.00
N MET A 387 -12.82 -2.67 -6.48
CA MET A 387 -12.11 -1.56 -7.12
C MET A 387 -10.81 -1.31 -6.38
N ILE A 388 -9.82 -0.77 -7.08
CA ILE A 388 -8.59 -0.28 -6.45
C ILE A 388 -8.58 1.24 -6.50
N LEU A 389 -8.21 1.84 -5.38
CA LEU A 389 -7.86 3.24 -5.22
C LEU A 389 -6.33 3.34 -5.18
N GLY A 390 -5.73 3.75 -6.30
CA GLY A 390 -4.28 3.80 -6.46
C GLY A 390 -3.65 5.11 -5.97
N GLU A 391 -2.41 5.36 -6.38
CA GLU A 391 -1.63 6.53 -5.95
C GLU A 391 -2.31 7.87 -6.19
N ILE A 392 -3.03 8.02 -7.32
CA ILE A 392 -3.77 9.27 -7.60
C ILE A 392 -4.83 9.56 -6.53
N PHE A 393 -5.39 8.52 -5.88
CA PHE A 393 -6.24 8.68 -4.71
C PHE A 393 -5.41 9.09 -3.48
N LEU A 394 -4.27 8.43 -3.25
CA LEU A 394 -3.39 8.71 -2.12
C LEU A 394 -2.74 10.10 -2.17
N ARG A 395 -2.63 10.70 -3.36
CA ARG A 395 -2.24 12.12 -3.51
C ARG A 395 -3.32 13.08 -3.00
N HIS A 396 -4.57 12.65 -3.03
CA HIS A 396 -5.71 13.45 -2.58
C HIS A 396 -6.06 13.20 -1.12
N TYR A 397 -5.86 11.96 -0.64
CA TYR A 397 -6.12 11.57 0.73
C TYR A 397 -4.84 11.18 1.46
N PHE A 398 -4.53 11.92 2.53
CA PHE A 398 -3.58 11.47 3.54
C PHE A 398 -4.14 10.22 4.18
N SER A 399 -3.36 9.14 4.21
CA SER A 399 -3.84 7.81 4.58
C SER A 399 -3.00 7.23 5.70
N VAL A 400 -3.64 6.78 6.78
CA VAL A 400 -3.02 6.16 7.96
C VAL A 400 -3.46 4.71 8.06
N PHE A 401 -2.52 3.79 8.10
CA PHE A 401 -2.71 2.35 8.15
C PHE A 401 -2.31 1.84 9.52
N GLN A 402 -3.29 1.49 10.34
CA GLN A 402 -3.10 1.06 11.71
C GLN A 402 -3.38 -0.43 11.83
N LYS A 403 -2.34 -1.21 12.13
CA LYS A 403 -2.45 -2.65 12.35
C LYS A 403 -2.69 -2.92 13.83
N GLY A 404 -3.86 -3.46 14.16
CA GLY A 404 -4.24 -3.82 15.51
C GLY A 404 -3.99 -5.29 15.85
N ALA A 405 -4.60 -5.75 16.93
CA ALA A 405 -4.77 -7.18 17.18
C ALA A 405 -5.60 -7.81 16.05
N PRO A 406 -5.50 -9.14 15.82
CA PRO A 406 -6.25 -9.78 14.75
C PRO A 406 -7.74 -9.41 14.75
N GLY A 407 -8.19 -8.78 13.65
CA GLY A 407 -9.55 -8.27 13.47
C GLY A 407 -9.80 -6.87 14.03
N ASP A 408 -8.75 -6.11 14.41
CA ASP A 408 -8.85 -4.75 14.94
C ASP A 408 -7.92 -3.77 14.20
N SER A 409 -7.77 -3.96 12.89
CA SER A 409 -6.99 -3.06 12.04
C SER A 409 -7.88 -1.98 11.42
N TRP A 410 -7.32 -0.78 11.22
CA TRP A 410 -8.04 0.41 10.81
C TRP A 410 -7.32 1.16 9.69
N LEU A 411 -8.10 1.79 8.83
CA LEU A 411 -7.61 2.73 7.82
C LEU A 411 -8.20 4.11 8.09
N GLY A 412 -7.34 5.10 8.32
CA GLY A 412 -7.69 6.50 8.48
C GLY A 412 -7.48 7.25 7.17
N LEU A 413 -8.45 8.08 6.78
CA LEU A 413 -8.40 8.93 5.60
C LEU A 413 -8.77 10.37 5.95
N ALA A 414 -8.01 11.35 5.46
CA ALA A 414 -8.38 12.76 5.49
C ALA A 414 -7.85 13.46 4.24
N LEU A 415 -8.43 14.58 3.83
CA LEU A 415 -7.93 15.33 2.68
C LEU A 415 -6.49 15.75 2.92
N ALA A 416 -5.58 15.40 2.01
CA ALA A 416 -4.18 15.78 2.09
C ALA A 416 -4.04 17.32 2.08
N ARG A 417 -3.19 17.85 2.95
CA ARG A 417 -2.84 19.25 2.96
C ARG A 417 -1.81 19.53 1.87
N GLU A 418 -2.01 20.60 1.14
CA GLU A 418 -1.13 21.03 0.05
C GLU A 418 -0.36 22.30 0.41
N GLY A 419 0.64 22.61 -0.40
CA GLY A 419 1.38 23.88 -0.35
C GLY A 419 2.58 23.90 0.58
N ALA A 420 3.24 25.06 0.63
CA ALA A 420 4.52 25.25 1.30
C ALA A 420 4.50 24.93 2.81
N GLU A 421 3.34 25.04 3.46
CA GLU A 421 3.22 24.73 4.90
C GLU A 421 3.36 23.21 5.14
N ALA A 422 2.71 22.37 4.32
CA ALA A 422 2.84 20.93 4.44
C ALA A 422 4.27 20.46 4.16
N GLU A 423 4.91 21.02 3.13
CA GLU A 423 6.32 20.74 2.81
C GLU A 423 7.26 21.12 3.97
N LYS A 424 7.05 22.30 4.58
CA LYS A 424 7.81 22.75 5.74
C LYS A 424 7.63 21.82 6.93
N LYS A 425 6.40 21.39 7.22
CA LYS A 425 6.10 20.46 8.32
C LYS A 425 6.78 19.13 8.11
N LEU A 426 6.70 18.59 6.89
CA LEU A 426 7.34 17.32 6.53
C LEU A 426 8.87 17.40 6.67
N LEU A 427 9.48 18.51 6.21
CA LEU A 427 10.92 18.73 6.32
C LEU A 427 11.38 18.82 7.79
N LEU A 428 10.65 19.58 8.62
CA LEU A 428 10.95 19.69 10.06
C LEU A 428 10.84 18.35 10.75
N ALA A 429 9.80 17.58 10.50
CA ALA A 429 9.63 16.27 11.07
C ALA A 429 10.74 15.30 10.64
N GLN A 430 11.19 15.37 9.37
CA GLN A 430 12.35 14.60 8.88
C GLN A 430 13.62 14.95 9.65
N GLN A 431 13.93 16.24 9.81
CA GLN A 431 15.12 16.67 10.52
C GLN A 431 15.12 16.20 11.99
N MET A 432 13.96 16.16 12.63
CA MET A 432 13.82 15.65 14.00
C MET A 432 14.08 14.14 14.07
N THR A 433 13.51 13.36 13.16
CA THR A 433 13.74 11.90 13.12
C THR A 433 15.20 11.56 12.80
N ASP A 434 15.84 12.29 11.88
CA ASP A 434 17.26 12.10 11.52
C ASP A 434 18.19 12.46 12.71
N SER A 435 17.81 13.41 13.56
CA SER A 435 18.60 13.75 14.76
C SER A 435 18.50 12.67 15.84
N LEU A 436 17.32 12.05 15.99
CA LEU A 436 17.10 10.95 16.94
C LEU A 436 17.82 9.66 16.55
N SER A 437 18.01 9.41 15.27
CA SER A 437 18.72 8.23 14.76
C SER A 437 20.25 8.30 14.94
N ARG A 438 20.80 9.48 15.29
CA ARG A 438 22.24 9.74 15.49
C ARG A 438 22.66 9.73 16.97
N THR A 439 21.70 9.73 17.88
CA THR A 439 21.92 9.60 19.33
C THR A 439 21.72 8.17 19.80
#